data_d3859e6c9bd287bf2964160c1d242e72
#
_entry.id   d3859e6c9bd287bf2964160c1d242e72
#
_cell.length_a   1.000
_cell.length_b   1.000
_cell.length_c   1.000
_cell.angle_alpha   90.00
_cell.angle_beta   90.00
_cell.angle_gamma   90.00
#
_symmetry.space_group_name_H-M   'P 1'
#
loop_
_entity.id
_entity.type
_entity.pdbx_description
1 polymer ?
#
loop_
_entity_poly.entity_id
_entity_poly.type
_entity_poly.pdbx_seq_one_letter_code
_entity_poly.pdbx_strand_id
1 'polypeptide(L)'
;MKPELTEREIVEGCARNERSFQEILYRRHFGVMMRMCMRYTDGYKERAFEMLNDGFLKVFNKIHTFEFKGSLEGWIRRLIFHAISDYFKANRTYVENVVLEDYDSTVGSTERSLSPLYFEDLLKLVDQLPPATREVFRLYAIEGFTHPEIAEQQNISVGTSKWHLSTARDKLKTMIDESSNLRLII
;
A
#
# COMPACT_ATOMS: atom_id res chain seq x y z
N MET A 1 17.31 6.62 -32.63
CA MET A 1 16.80 6.17 -31.31
C MET A 1 17.02 7.31 -30.35
N LYS A 2 15.96 7.82 -29.69
CA LYS A 2 16.15 8.73 -28.56
C LYS A 2 16.81 7.92 -27.42
N PRO A 3 17.86 8.43 -26.76
CA PRO A 3 18.45 7.75 -25.63
C PRO A 3 17.38 7.52 -24.55
N GLU A 4 17.35 6.33 -23.98
CA GLU A 4 16.43 6.00 -22.89
C GLU A 4 16.86 6.80 -21.65
N LEU A 5 15.93 7.60 -21.11
CA LEU A 5 16.19 8.43 -19.94
C LEU A 5 16.50 7.55 -18.71
N THR A 6 17.55 7.88 -18.02
CA THR A 6 17.92 7.22 -16.78
C THR A 6 16.92 7.55 -15.66
N GLU A 7 16.85 6.71 -14.64
CA GLU A 7 16.02 6.96 -13.47
C GLU A 7 16.37 8.30 -12.80
N ARG A 8 17.67 8.62 -12.71
CA ARG A 8 18.14 9.87 -12.14
C ARG A 8 17.66 11.10 -12.91
N GLU A 9 17.74 11.10 -14.24
CA GLU A 9 17.27 12.20 -15.07
C GLU A 9 15.77 12.41 -14.90
N ILE A 10 14.99 11.32 -14.78
CA ILE A 10 13.54 11.40 -14.56
C ILE A 10 13.23 12.00 -13.18
N VAL A 11 13.90 11.54 -12.12
CA VAL A 11 13.70 12.06 -10.75
C VAL A 11 14.07 13.53 -10.66
N GLU A 12 15.23 13.93 -11.21
CA GLU A 12 15.68 15.33 -11.21
C GLU A 12 14.75 16.23 -12.04
N GLY A 13 14.24 15.76 -13.19
CA GLY A 13 13.24 16.49 -13.98
C GLY A 13 11.92 16.64 -13.22
N CYS A 14 11.45 15.61 -12.55
CA CYS A 14 10.28 15.69 -11.69
C CYS A 14 10.47 16.67 -10.53
N ALA A 15 11.66 16.69 -9.91
CA ALA A 15 11.98 17.61 -8.81
C ALA A 15 11.98 19.08 -9.26
N ARG A 16 12.27 19.34 -10.54
CA ARG A 16 12.13 20.68 -11.16
C ARG A 16 10.71 21.00 -11.62
N ASN A 17 9.71 20.13 -11.30
CA ASN A 17 8.33 20.23 -11.75
C ASN A 17 8.15 20.21 -13.28
N GLU A 18 9.04 19.57 -14.02
CA GLU A 18 8.94 19.44 -15.47
C GLU A 18 7.88 18.40 -15.84
N ARG A 19 6.77 18.84 -16.42
CA ARG A 19 5.60 18.02 -16.71
C ARG A 19 5.90 16.80 -17.59
N SER A 20 6.83 16.92 -18.53
CA SER A 20 7.26 15.82 -19.39
C SER A 20 7.89 14.67 -18.60
N PHE A 21 8.72 14.97 -17.57
CA PHE A 21 9.32 13.96 -16.72
C PHE A 21 8.31 13.35 -15.74
N GLN A 22 7.37 14.16 -15.24
CA GLN A 22 6.27 13.65 -14.41
C GLN A 22 5.39 12.67 -15.20
N GLU A 23 5.09 12.96 -16.46
CA GLU A 23 4.34 12.04 -17.34
C GLU A 23 5.11 10.74 -17.58
N ILE A 24 6.42 10.80 -17.82
CA ILE A 24 7.26 9.62 -18.00
C ILE A 24 7.27 8.76 -16.74
N LEU A 25 7.47 9.38 -15.55
CA LEU A 25 7.46 8.68 -14.27
C LEU A 25 6.11 8.00 -14.04
N TYR A 26 5.02 8.74 -14.22
CA TYR A 26 3.66 8.22 -14.07
C TYR A 26 3.43 7.01 -14.98
N ARG A 27 3.69 7.14 -16.30
CA ARG A 27 3.48 6.05 -17.26
C ARG A 27 4.33 4.82 -16.95
N ARG A 28 5.59 5.01 -16.52
CA ARG A 28 6.51 3.90 -16.18
C ARG A 28 6.00 3.07 -15.00
N HIS A 29 5.41 3.71 -13.99
CA HIS A 29 4.97 3.05 -12.77
C HIS A 29 3.46 2.79 -12.69
N PHE A 30 2.67 3.35 -13.60
CA PHE A 30 1.21 3.25 -13.62
C PHE A 30 0.69 1.83 -13.45
N GLY A 31 1.15 0.90 -14.29
CA GLY A 31 0.61 -0.47 -14.31
C GLY A 31 0.85 -1.25 -13.02
N VAL A 32 2.01 -1.05 -12.39
CA VAL A 32 2.35 -1.70 -11.11
C VAL A 32 1.54 -1.11 -9.97
N MET A 33 1.46 0.22 -9.90
CA MET A 33 0.76 0.93 -8.83
C MET A 33 -0.75 0.79 -8.96
N MET A 34 -1.29 0.79 -10.18
CA MET A 34 -2.71 0.53 -10.42
C MET A 34 -3.12 -0.87 -9.96
N ARG A 35 -2.31 -1.91 -10.27
CA ARG A 35 -2.58 -3.26 -9.74
C ARG A 35 -2.54 -3.31 -8.22
N MET A 36 -1.69 -2.51 -7.59
CA MET A 36 -1.67 -2.38 -6.13
C MET A 36 -2.99 -1.78 -5.63
N CYS A 37 -3.42 -0.64 -6.16
CA CYS A 37 -4.67 0.02 -5.75
C CYS A 37 -5.90 -0.88 -5.97
N MET A 38 -5.97 -1.58 -7.11
CA MET A 38 -7.06 -2.50 -7.43
C MET A 38 -7.25 -3.61 -6.39
N ARG A 39 -6.18 -4.07 -5.73
CA ARG A 39 -6.27 -5.08 -4.65
C ARG A 39 -6.98 -4.58 -3.39
N TYR A 40 -6.98 -3.27 -3.18
CA TYR A 40 -7.61 -2.64 -2.01
C TYR A 40 -9.02 -2.11 -2.30
N THR A 41 -9.49 -2.25 -3.54
CA THR A 41 -10.80 -1.74 -3.97
C THR A 41 -11.71 -2.83 -4.52
N ASP A 42 -11.38 -4.12 -4.31
CA ASP A 42 -12.10 -5.27 -4.89
C ASP A 42 -12.39 -5.12 -6.39
N GLY A 43 -11.47 -4.48 -7.12
CA GLY A 43 -11.57 -4.27 -8.54
C GLY A 43 -12.35 -3.03 -8.98
N TYR A 44 -12.85 -2.20 -8.05
CA TYR A 44 -13.49 -0.91 -8.39
C TYR A 44 -12.48 0.08 -8.95
N LYS A 45 -12.50 0.25 -10.26
CA LYS A 45 -11.50 1.04 -11.00
C LYS A 45 -11.50 2.50 -10.60
N GLU A 46 -12.64 3.10 -10.41
CA GLU A 46 -12.82 4.51 -10.07
C GLU A 46 -12.10 4.83 -8.75
N ARG A 47 -12.36 4.05 -7.70
CA ARG A 47 -11.70 4.19 -6.40
C ARG A 47 -10.19 3.92 -6.48
N ALA A 48 -9.80 2.90 -7.26
CA ALA A 48 -8.39 2.62 -7.47
C ALA A 48 -7.66 3.77 -8.18
N PHE A 49 -8.32 4.44 -9.12
CA PHE A 49 -7.81 5.64 -9.79
C PHE A 49 -7.67 6.83 -8.84
N GLU A 50 -8.64 7.07 -7.96
CA GLU A 50 -8.56 8.12 -6.94
C GLU A 50 -7.34 7.90 -6.04
N MET A 51 -7.21 6.71 -5.45
CA MET A 51 -6.05 6.35 -4.62
C MET A 51 -4.73 6.49 -5.37
N LEU A 52 -4.68 6.05 -6.64
CA LEU A 52 -3.50 6.15 -7.47
C LEU A 52 -3.10 7.60 -7.73
N ASN A 53 -4.05 8.45 -8.10
CA ASN A 53 -3.81 9.85 -8.39
C ASN A 53 -3.36 10.61 -7.14
N ASP A 54 -4.01 10.40 -5.99
CA ASP A 54 -3.60 10.96 -4.71
C ASP A 54 -2.20 10.51 -4.31
N GLY A 55 -1.88 9.23 -4.57
CA GLY A 55 -0.56 8.71 -4.34
C GLY A 55 0.51 9.35 -5.22
N PHE A 56 0.24 9.51 -6.52
CA PHE A 56 1.17 10.20 -7.43
C PHE A 56 1.30 11.69 -7.13
N LEU A 57 0.24 12.35 -6.64
CA LEU A 57 0.34 13.71 -6.15
C LEU A 57 1.32 13.79 -4.98
N LYS A 58 1.26 12.84 -4.03
CA LYS A 58 2.24 12.75 -2.94
C LYS A 58 3.66 12.47 -3.47
N VAL A 59 3.80 11.61 -4.50
CA VAL A 59 5.08 11.33 -5.16
C VAL A 59 5.67 12.62 -5.73
N PHE A 60 4.94 13.36 -6.55
CA PHE A 60 5.46 14.59 -7.16
C PHE A 60 5.79 15.68 -6.14
N ASN A 61 4.99 15.81 -5.09
CA ASN A 61 5.25 16.74 -4.01
C ASN A 61 6.51 16.39 -3.19
N LYS A 62 6.87 15.11 -3.10
CA LYS A 62 7.97 14.63 -2.27
C LYS A 62 9.17 14.12 -3.07
N ILE A 63 9.15 14.11 -4.40
CA ILE A 63 10.20 13.50 -5.24
C ILE A 63 11.59 14.08 -4.98
N HIS A 64 11.66 15.36 -4.59
CA HIS A 64 12.89 16.05 -4.21
C HIS A 64 13.55 15.46 -2.94
N THR A 65 12.83 14.65 -2.17
CA THR A 65 13.34 13.97 -0.96
C THR A 65 13.87 12.56 -1.24
N PHE A 66 13.78 12.07 -2.48
CA PHE A 66 14.30 10.77 -2.83
C PHE A 66 15.84 10.80 -2.94
N GLU A 67 16.52 10.10 -2.04
CA GLU A 67 17.98 10.15 -1.89
C GLU A 67 18.73 9.10 -2.74
N PHE A 68 18.07 8.38 -3.62
CA PHE A 68 18.64 7.26 -4.40
C PHE A 68 19.22 6.13 -3.53
N LYS A 69 18.76 6.01 -2.29
CA LYS A 69 19.04 4.90 -1.40
C LYS A 69 17.90 3.88 -1.54
N GLY A 70 18.11 2.85 -2.36
CA GLY A 70 17.10 1.85 -2.64
C GLY A 70 16.28 2.09 -3.92
N SER A 71 15.25 1.29 -4.12
CA SER A 71 14.44 1.28 -5.34
C SER A 71 13.47 2.46 -5.41
N LEU A 72 13.49 3.20 -6.52
CA LEU A 72 12.50 4.25 -6.80
C LEU A 72 11.07 3.68 -6.81
N GLU A 73 10.87 2.49 -7.40
CA GLU A 73 9.56 1.82 -7.39
C GLU A 73 9.09 1.53 -5.95
N GLY A 74 9.98 1.06 -5.07
CA GLY A 74 9.68 0.81 -3.65
C GLY A 74 9.29 2.11 -2.94
N TRP A 75 10.02 3.19 -3.19
CA TRP A 75 9.71 4.51 -2.62
C TRP A 75 8.37 5.06 -3.10
N ILE A 76 8.05 4.94 -4.41
CA ILE A 76 6.74 5.30 -4.97
C ILE A 76 5.64 4.45 -4.33
N ARG A 77 5.84 3.13 -4.23
CA ARG A 77 4.88 2.19 -3.64
C ARG A 77 4.49 2.56 -2.22
N ARG A 78 5.46 2.98 -1.41
CA ARG A 78 5.22 3.47 -0.05
C ARG A 78 4.29 4.69 -0.04
N LEU A 79 4.51 5.67 -0.92
CA LEU A 79 3.65 6.86 -0.98
C LEU A 79 2.24 6.55 -1.48
N ILE A 80 2.11 5.64 -2.46
CA ILE A 80 0.81 5.12 -2.90
C ILE A 80 0.10 4.40 -1.75
N PHE A 81 0.83 3.57 -0.97
CA PHE A 81 0.24 2.90 0.20
C PHE A 81 -0.27 3.90 1.25
N HIS A 82 0.47 4.97 1.51
CA HIS A 82 0.00 6.03 2.39
C HIS A 82 -1.27 6.72 1.85
N ALA A 83 -1.39 6.91 0.54
CA ALA A 83 -2.62 7.44 -0.05
C ALA A 83 -3.80 6.47 0.12
N ILE A 84 -3.58 5.17 -0.08
CA ILE A 84 -4.59 4.13 0.19
C ILE A 84 -5.04 4.17 1.66
N SER A 85 -4.09 4.23 2.59
CA SER A 85 -4.39 4.32 4.02
C SER A 85 -5.20 5.58 4.38
N ASP A 86 -4.83 6.74 3.82
CA ASP A 86 -5.54 7.99 4.05
C ASP A 86 -6.96 7.96 3.45
N TYR A 87 -7.12 7.35 2.29
CA TYR A 87 -8.44 7.15 1.67
C TYR A 87 -9.37 6.36 2.59
N PHE A 88 -8.90 5.24 3.15
CA PHE A 88 -9.72 4.43 4.07
C PHE A 88 -10.02 5.15 5.38
N LYS A 89 -9.07 5.91 5.92
CA LYS A 89 -9.31 6.72 7.13
C LYS A 89 -10.36 7.81 6.89
N ALA A 90 -10.29 8.52 5.77
CA ALA A 90 -11.26 9.56 5.42
C ALA A 90 -12.66 8.99 5.22
N ASN A 91 -12.78 7.84 4.56
CA ASN A 91 -14.07 7.21 4.30
C ASN A 91 -14.66 6.52 5.54
N ARG A 92 -13.88 6.20 6.56
CA ARG A 92 -14.39 5.69 7.85
C ARG A 92 -15.33 6.69 8.51
N THR A 93 -14.91 7.94 8.63
CA THR A 93 -15.73 9.00 9.24
C THR A 93 -17.03 9.21 8.47
N TYR A 94 -17.01 9.05 7.14
CA TYR A 94 -18.21 9.14 6.32
C TYR A 94 -19.17 7.97 6.58
N VAL A 95 -18.67 6.73 6.66
CA VAL A 95 -19.49 5.54 6.93
C VAL A 95 -20.05 5.57 8.36
N GLU A 96 -19.26 5.97 9.35
CA GLU A 96 -19.74 6.12 10.74
C GLU A 96 -20.87 7.16 10.86
N ASN A 97 -20.79 8.28 10.13
CA ASN A 97 -21.82 9.30 10.12
C ASN A 97 -23.10 8.88 9.35
N VAL A 98 -22.95 8.15 8.23
CA VAL A 98 -24.09 7.65 7.43
C VAL A 98 -24.81 6.49 8.13
N VAL A 99 -24.07 5.60 8.81
CA VAL A 99 -24.70 4.48 9.56
C VAL A 99 -25.49 4.96 10.79
N LEU A 100 -25.20 6.16 11.29
CA LEU A 100 -25.98 6.77 12.37
C LEU A 100 -27.28 7.44 11.87
N GLU A 101 -27.41 7.74 10.58
CA GLU A 101 -28.59 8.39 10.00
C GLU A 101 -29.57 7.42 9.29
N ASP A 102 -29.10 6.24 8.82
CA ASP A 102 -29.92 5.28 8.06
C ASP A 102 -29.96 3.88 8.70
N TYR A 103 -30.64 3.75 9.83
CA TYR A 103 -31.05 2.43 10.33
C TYR A 103 -32.46 2.08 9.82
N ASP A 104 -32.63 2.11 8.50
CA ASP A 104 -33.79 1.44 7.86
C ASP A 104 -33.58 1.32 6.33
N SER A 105 -32.97 0.27 5.87
CA SER A 105 -33.34 -0.43 4.63
C SER A 105 -32.42 -1.61 4.31
N THR A 106 -33.05 -2.78 4.39
CA THR A 106 -32.62 -4.04 3.78
C THR A 106 -32.19 -3.88 2.32
N VAL A 107 -30.90 -4.08 2.02
CA VAL A 107 -30.49 -4.70 0.75
C VAL A 107 -29.21 -5.49 1.00
N GLY A 108 -29.33 -6.81 0.89
CA GLY A 108 -28.19 -7.71 0.86
C GLY A 108 -27.42 -7.54 -0.44
N SER A 109 -26.15 -7.22 -0.33
CA SER A 109 -25.15 -7.55 -1.33
C SER A 109 -23.90 -8.04 -0.62
N THR A 110 -23.64 -9.33 -0.81
CA THR A 110 -22.46 -10.04 -0.34
C THR A 110 -21.26 -9.62 -1.20
N GLU A 111 -20.87 -8.36 -1.09
CA GLU A 111 -19.59 -7.89 -1.62
C GLU A 111 -18.65 -7.65 -0.43
N ARG A 112 -17.66 -8.54 -0.30
CA ARG A 112 -16.54 -8.39 0.61
C ARG A 112 -15.65 -7.22 0.16
N SER A 113 -16.23 -6.02 0.17
CA SER A 113 -15.46 -4.80 0.07
C SER A 113 -14.54 -4.73 1.28
N LEU A 114 -13.26 -4.47 1.10
CA LEU A 114 -12.35 -4.12 2.19
C LEU A 114 -12.88 -2.81 2.81
N SER A 115 -13.77 -2.95 3.76
CA SER A 115 -14.30 -1.82 4.53
C SER A 115 -13.13 -1.13 5.24
N PRO A 116 -13.19 0.17 5.48
CA PRO A 116 -12.21 0.89 6.30
C PRO A 116 -11.91 0.19 7.62
N LEU A 117 -12.92 -0.39 8.24
CA LEU A 117 -12.82 -1.22 9.46
C LEU A 117 -11.93 -2.45 9.23
N TYR A 118 -12.04 -3.11 8.08
CA TYR A 118 -11.26 -4.30 7.77
C TYR A 118 -9.77 -3.98 7.59
N PHE A 119 -9.44 -2.83 7.00
CA PHE A 119 -8.05 -2.41 6.81
C PHE A 119 -7.37 -2.07 8.14
N GLU A 120 -8.04 -1.36 9.04
CA GLU A 120 -7.50 -1.08 10.39
C GLU A 120 -7.35 -2.34 11.24
N ASP A 121 -8.31 -3.25 11.15
CA ASP A 121 -8.22 -4.54 11.84
C ASP A 121 -7.03 -5.35 11.31
N LEU A 122 -6.78 -5.31 10.00
CA LEU A 122 -5.59 -5.94 9.41
C LEU A 122 -4.30 -5.31 9.95
N LEU A 123 -4.21 -3.99 10.08
CA LEU A 123 -3.05 -3.33 10.68
C LEU A 123 -2.85 -3.73 12.16
N LYS A 124 -3.94 -3.86 12.94
CA LYS A 124 -3.87 -4.38 14.31
C LYS A 124 -3.34 -5.81 14.38
N LEU A 125 -3.71 -6.67 13.40
CA LEU A 125 -3.16 -8.03 13.32
C LEU A 125 -1.66 -8.01 12.98
N VAL A 126 -1.23 -7.09 12.12
CA VAL A 126 0.19 -6.89 11.82
C VAL A 126 0.96 -6.49 13.08
N ASP A 127 0.39 -5.66 13.94
CA ASP A 127 1.01 -5.24 15.21
C ASP A 127 1.15 -6.38 16.22
N GLN A 128 0.37 -7.45 16.09
CA GLN A 128 0.48 -8.66 16.91
C GLN A 128 1.59 -9.63 16.46
N LEU A 129 2.19 -9.41 15.29
CA LEU A 129 3.31 -10.23 14.84
C LEU A 129 4.53 -10.06 15.75
N PRO A 130 5.39 -11.10 15.88
CA PRO A 130 6.68 -10.98 16.57
C PRO A 130 7.50 -9.82 15.99
N PRO A 131 8.23 -9.05 16.83
CA PRO A 131 8.84 -7.78 16.42
C PRO A 131 9.66 -7.84 15.12
N ALA A 132 10.59 -8.80 14.99
CA ALA A 132 11.41 -8.94 13.79
C ALA A 132 10.57 -9.32 12.54
N THR A 133 9.57 -10.18 12.71
CA THR A 133 8.66 -10.62 11.65
C THR A 133 7.76 -9.47 11.18
N ARG A 134 7.24 -8.68 12.12
CA ARG A 134 6.47 -7.48 11.88
C ARG A 134 7.27 -6.45 11.11
N GLU A 135 8.51 -6.19 11.52
CA GLU A 135 9.37 -5.20 10.88
C GLU A 135 9.68 -5.58 9.44
N VAL A 136 10.08 -6.83 9.18
CA VAL A 136 10.31 -7.33 7.82
C VAL A 136 9.04 -7.26 6.98
N PHE A 137 7.87 -7.61 7.55
CA PHE A 137 6.59 -7.51 6.87
C PHE A 137 6.26 -6.05 6.50
N ARG A 138 6.44 -5.10 7.40
CA ARG A 138 6.21 -3.67 7.16
C ARG A 138 7.13 -3.15 6.07
N LEU A 139 8.42 -3.41 6.18
CA LEU A 139 9.40 -2.98 5.19
C LEU A 139 9.09 -3.54 3.78
N TYR A 140 8.72 -4.83 3.70
CA TYR A 140 8.44 -5.45 2.40
C TYR A 140 7.05 -5.09 1.85
N ALA A 141 5.99 -5.29 2.65
CA ALA A 141 4.60 -5.21 2.17
C ALA A 141 4.08 -3.77 2.14
N ILE A 142 4.50 -2.94 3.10
CA ILE A 142 4.02 -1.57 3.27
C ILE A 142 4.98 -0.57 2.64
N GLU A 143 6.27 -0.70 2.95
CA GLU A 143 7.28 0.27 2.51
C GLU A 143 7.91 -0.07 1.16
N GLY A 144 7.73 -1.32 0.67
CA GLY A 144 8.12 -1.74 -0.66
C GLY A 144 9.61 -2.02 -0.85
N PHE A 145 10.37 -2.21 0.26
CA PHE A 145 11.77 -2.61 0.19
C PHE A 145 11.90 -4.03 -0.37
N THR A 146 12.96 -4.27 -1.11
CA THR A 146 13.33 -5.61 -1.56
C THR A 146 14.00 -6.41 -0.44
N HIS A 147 14.01 -7.73 -0.54
CA HIS A 147 14.69 -8.57 0.45
C HIS A 147 16.18 -8.25 0.64
N PRO A 148 16.97 -7.94 -0.41
CA PRO A 148 18.36 -7.48 -0.23
C PRO A 148 18.45 -6.19 0.60
N GLU A 149 17.62 -5.18 0.31
CA GLU A 149 17.60 -3.91 1.05
C GLU A 149 17.19 -4.11 2.51
N ILE A 150 16.18 -4.96 2.77
CA ILE A 150 15.77 -5.33 4.12
C ILE A 150 16.89 -6.07 4.86
N ALA A 151 17.58 -6.97 4.16
CA ALA A 151 18.69 -7.74 4.74
C ALA A 151 19.82 -6.81 5.20
N GLU A 152 20.18 -5.83 4.37
CA GLU A 152 21.18 -4.81 4.72
C GLU A 152 20.72 -3.93 5.89
N GLN A 153 19.49 -3.39 5.81
CA GLN A 153 18.94 -2.47 6.82
C GLN A 153 18.77 -3.13 8.20
N GLN A 154 18.35 -4.39 8.22
CA GLN A 154 18.09 -5.15 9.45
C GLN A 154 19.28 -5.99 9.92
N ASN A 155 20.40 -5.95 9.19
CA ASN A 155 21.59 -6.77 9.44
C ASN A 155 21.26 -8.27 9.57
N ILE A 156 20.48 -8.79 8.62
CA ILE A 156 20.08 -10.21 8.51
C ILE A 156 20.42 -10.75 7.11
N SER A 157 20.34 -12.07 6.92
CA SER A 157 20.48 -12.64 5.59
C SER A 157 19.24 -12.40 4.72
N VAL A 158 19.39 -12.40 3.40
CA VAL A 158 18.27 -12.35 2.44
C VAL A 158 17.32 -13.54 2.66
N GLY A 159 17.88 -14.72 3.00
CA GLY A 159 17.10 -15.91 3.36
C GLY A 159 16.26 -15.69 4.62
N THR A 160 16.84 -15.06 5.65
CA THR A 160 16.14 -14.70 6.90
C THR A 160 15.01 -13.71 6.62
N SER A 161 15.23 -12.70 5.79
CA SER A 161 14.18 -11.76 5.37
C SER A 161 13.02 -12.47 4.67
N LYS A 162 13.31 -13.38 3.73
CA LYS A 162 12.28 -14.19 3.07
C LYS A 162 11.51 -15.07 4.05
N TRP A 163 12.21 -15.70 4.99
CA TRP A 163 11.62 -16.53 6.03
C TRP A 163 10.66 -15.73 6.93
N HIS A 164 11.08 -14.54 7.40
CA HIS A 164 10.21 -13.65 8.18
C HIS A 164 8.95 -13.26 7.41
N LEU A 165 9.06 -12.94 6.12
CA LEU A 165 7.90 -12.59 5.30
C LEU A 165 6.92 -13.76 5.15
N SER A 166 7.42 -14.99 4.91
CA SER A 166 6.59 -16.19 4.87
C SER A 166 5.88 -16.42 6.20
N THR A 167 6.65 -16.39 7.30
CA THR A 167 6.12 -16.56 8.65
C THR A 167 5.05 -15.50 8.99
N ALA A 168 5.25 -14.25 8.56
CA ALA A 168 4.26 -13.20 8.74
C ALA A 168 2.94 -13.53 8.04
N ARG A 169 3.02 -13.96 6.78
CA ARG A 169 1.84 -14.32 5.97
C ARG A 169 1.07 -15.48 6.56
N ASP A 170 1.77 -16.53 7.01
CA ASP A 170 1.15 -17.69 7.62
C ASP A 170 0.43 -17.33 8.93
N LYS A 171 1.09 -16.54 9.79
CA LYS A 171 0.47 -16.06 11.05
C LYS A 171 -0.73 -15.16 10.81
N LEU A 172 -0.62 -14.20 9.88
CA LEU A 172 -1.74 -13.31 9.55
C LEU A 172 -2.93 -14.09 8.98
N LYS A 173 -2.69 -15.09 8.13
CA LYS A 173 -3.74 -15.96 7.61
C LYS A 173 -4.47 -16.67 8.75
N THR A 174 -3.74 -17.29 9.69
CA THR A 174 -4.33 -17.95 10.85
C THR A 174 -5.16 -16.99 11.70
N MET A 175 -4.63 -15.80 12.01
CA MET A 175 -5.35 -14.78 12.80
C MET A 175 -6.63 -14.28 12.10
N ILE A 176 -6.61 -14.14 10.77
CA ILE A 176 -7.79 -13.74 9.97
C ILE A 176 -8.83 -14.85 10.00
N ASP A 177 -8.44 -16.11 9.81
CA ASP A 177 -9.33 -17.26 9.83
C ASP A 177 -9.99 -17.41 11.22
N GLU A 178 -9.24 -17.24 12.31
CA GLU A 178 -9.75 -17.27 13.68
C GLU A 178 -10.73 -16.10 13.95
N SER A 179 -10.40 -14.88 13.51
CA SER A 179 -11.27 -13.71 13.69
C SER A 179 -12.55 -13.80 12.86
N SER A 180 -12.51 -14.44 11.71
CA SER A 180 -13.68 -14.67 10.87
C SER A 180 -14.61 -15.72 11.48
N ASN A 181 -14.07 -16.77 12.10
CA ASN A 181 -14.86 -17.78 12.81
C ASN A 181 -15.57 -17.22 14.07
N LEU A 182 -14.94 -16.29 14.79
CA LEU A 182 -15.55 -15.63 15.95
C LEU A 182 -16.76 -14.75 15.55
N ARG A 183 -16.74 -14.13 14.39
CA ARG A 183 -17.86 -13.30 13.89
C ARG A 183 -19.06 -14.11 13.37
N LEU A 184 -18.89 -15.42 13.13
CA LEU A 184 -19.99 -16.32 12.74
C LEU A 184 -20.72 -16.96 13.94
N ILE A 185 -20.25 -16.72 15.17
CA ILE A 185 -20.78 -17.32 16.40
C ILE A 185 -21.56 -16.29 17.26
N ILE A 186 -21.52 -14.99 16.88
CA ILE A 186 -22.24 -13.90 17.53
C ILE A 186 -23.35 -13.38 16.61
#